data_beb7cfdd9e4fa98af18db1d2bc38915b
#
_entry.id   beb7cfdd9e4fa98af18db1d2bc38915b
#
_cell.length_a   1.000
_cell.length_b   1.000
_cell.length_c   1.000
_cell.angle_alpha   90.00
_cell.angle_beta   90.00
_cell.angle_gamma   90.00
#
_symmetry.space_group_name_H-M   'P 1'
#
loop_
_entity.id
_entity.type
_entity.pdbx_description
1 polymer ?
#
loop_
_entity_poly.entity_id
_entity_poly.type
_entity_poly.pdbx_seq_one_letter_code
_entity_poly.pdbx_strand_id
1 'polypeptide(L)'
;MKFFTSIIFFLLTFNLNASEYKLEKVISGLNKPWGMSFINDNELFLTQKSGEILKIDLTTKEVKNYPHNLKVVQPHWQAGMLDVIYEDGEIFVSYTEDRGDDKTSTSIARGFIENDSFSKIENIFQSGSSWNNIHWGSRLMFKDGLLYASIGERGYGSVAQDPTSYFGKMIRINKDGTAPKDNPYSMNEDWLPEIYQIGLRNPQGIMLYPNDSEIFIKNHRLLARDL
;
A
#
# COMPACT_ATOMS: atom_id res chain seq x y z
N MET A 1 36.99 0.61 65.26
CA MET A 1 37.32 -0.24 64.11
C MET A 1 36.20 -0.04 63.10
N LYS A 2 36.41 0.75 62.02
CA LYS A 2 35.42 1.01 60.99
C LYS A 2 35.74 0.14 59.80
N PHE A 3 34.85 -0.81 59.47
CA PHE A 3 34.97 -1.63 58.28
C PHE A 3 34.46 -0.80 57.06
N PHE A 4 35.38 -0.55 56.14
CA PHE A 4 35.05 -0.04 54.79
C PHE A 4 34.71 -1.22 53.88
N THR A 5 33.47 -1.37 53.47
CA THR A 5 33.04 -2.35 52.48
C THR A 5 33.15 -1.69 51.10
N SER A 6 34.18 -2.06 50.33
CA SER A 6 34.33 -1.62 48.93
C SER A 6 33.39 -2.44 48.04
N ILE A 7 32.41 -1.79 47.44
CA ILE A 7 31.55 -2.36 46.40
C ILE A 7 32.28 -2.19 45.07
N ILE A 8 32.76 -3.30 44.52
CA ILE A 8 33.32 -3.34 43.14
C ILE A 8 32.16 -3.44 42.17
N PHE A 9 31.93 -2.36 41.42
CA PHE A 9 30.97 -2.34 40.32
C PHE A 9 31.61 -2.97 39.08
N PHE A 10 31.17 -4.16 38.71
CA PHE A 10 31.61 -4.84 37.48
C PHE A 10 30.81 -4.25 36.31
N LEU A 11 31.41 -3.34 35.54
CA LEU A 11 30.86 -2.81 34.29
C LEU A 11 30.98 -3.92 33.20
N LEU A 12 29.93 -4.66 32.98
CA LEU A 12 29.79 -5.52 31.81
C LEU A 12 29.57 -4.60 30.58
N THR A 13 30.60 -4.37 29.80
CA THR A 13 30.49 -3.74 28.48
C THR A 13 29.95 -4.77 27.52
N PHE A 14 28.65 -4.69 27.19
CA PHE A 14 28.07 -5.37 26.05
C PHE A 14 28.59 -4.68 24.79
N ASN A 15 29.44 -5.35 24.02
CA ASN A 15 29.74 -4.96 22.66
C ASN A 15 28.49 -5.24 21.81
N LEU A 16 27.62 -4.24 21.64
CA LEU A 16 26.57 -4.23 20.62
C LEU A 16 27.26 -4.06 19.27
N ASN A 17 27.52 -5.18 18.58
CA ASN A 17 27.88 -5.15 17.17
C ASN A 17 26.64 -4.69 16.40
N ALA A 18 26.51 -3.38 16.17
CA ALA A 18 25.60 -2.88 15.16
C ALA A 18 26.12 -3.37 13.81
N SER A 19 25.29 -4.16 13.10
CA SER A 19 25.61 -4.53 11.72
C SER A 19 25.72 -3.23 10.89
N GLU A 20 26.86 -3.05 10.24
CA GLU A 20 27.11 -1.87 9.41
C GLU A 20 26.23 -1.99 8.14
N TYR A 21 25.16 -1.19 8.06
CA TYR A 21 24.34 -1.12 6.87
C TYR A 21 25.00 -0.19 5.85
N LYS A 22 25.27 -0.73 4.65
CA LYS A 22 25.76 0.04 3.52
C LYS A 22 24.59 0.43 2.61
N LEU A 23 24.44 1.72 2.33
CA LEU A 23 23.51 2.19 1.32
C LEU A 23 24.21 2.18 -0.04
N GLU A 24 23.56 1.51 -1.00
CA GLU A 24 24.02 1.46 -2.37
C GLU A 24 22.96 2.04 -3.31
N LYS A 25 23.40 2.92 -4.20
CA LYS A 25 22.51 3.52 -5.21
C LYS A 25 22.28 2.51 -6.34
N VAL A 26 21.07 1.99 -6.44
CA VAL A 26 20.68 0.98 -7.43
C VAL A 26 20.37 1.62 -8.78
N ILE A 27 19.56 2.68 -8.80
CA ILE A 27 19.10 3.38 -10.00
C ILE A 27 18.91 4.86 -9.73
N SER A 28 18.87 5.68 -10.78
CA SER A 28 18.63 7.12 -10.70
C SER A 28 17.71 7.59 -11.84
N GLY A 29 17.26 8.86 -11.77
CA GLY A 29 16.37 9.45 -12.76
C GLY A 29 14.90 9.15 -12.58
N LEU A 30 14.50 8.52 -11.46
CA LEU A 30 13.09 8.27 -11.13
C LEU A 30 12.41 9.59 -10.72
N ASN A 31 11.17 9.76 -11.19
CA ASN A 31 10.34 10.93 -10.88
C ASN A 31 9.25 10.59 -9.86
N LYS A 32 9.45 10.94 -8.60
CA LYS A 32 8.50 10.67 -7.51
C LYS A 32 8.06 9.20 -7.44
N PRO A 33 9.00 8.23 -7.31
CA PRO A 33 8.68 6.82 -7.16
C PRO A 33 7.82 6.63 -5.91
N TRP A 34 6.84 5.72 -5.97
CA TRP A 34 5.91 5.54 -4.86
C TRP A 34 5.82 4.10 -4.36
N GLY A 35 5.46 3.16 -5.20
CA GLY A 35 5.34 1.74 -4.87
C GLY A 35 6.33 0.89 -5.66
N MET A 36 6.72 -0.25 -5.11
CA MET A 36 7.53 -1.24 -5.81
C MET A 36 7.17 -2.65 -5.37
N SER A 37 7.30 -3.60 -6.30
CA SER A 37 7.10 -5.02 -6.07
C SER A 37 8.10 -5.84 -6.87
N PHE A 38 8.79 -6.77 -6.22
CA PHE A 38 9.70 -7.68 -6.90
C PHE A 38 8.93 -8.69 -7.75
N ILE A 39 9.41 -8.94 -8.96
CA ILE A 39 8.98 -10.03 -9.84
C ILE A 39 9.80 -11.27 -9.51
N ASN A 40 11.10 -11.07 -9.31
CA ASN A 40 12.10 -12.05 -8.93
C ASN A 40 13.31 -11.31 -8.31
N ASP A 41 14.39 -12.00 -8.01
CA ASP A 41 15.58 -11.43 -7.38
C ASP A 41 16.25 -10.30 -8.19
N ASN A 42 16.01 -10.25 -9.51
CA ASN A 42 16.69 -9.31 -10.42
C ASN A 42 15.74 -8.30 -11.07
N GLU A 43 14.44 -8.45 -10.95
CA GLU A 43 13.47 -7.59 -11.63
C GLU A 43 12.39 -7.13 -10.66
N LEU A 44 11.96 -5.89 -10.82
CA LEU A 44 10.84 -5.35 -10.06
C LEU A 44 9.95 -4.43 -10.92
N PHE A 45 8.70 -4.29 -10.51
CA PHE A 45 7.84 -3.20 -10.92
C PHE A 45 7.97 -2.03 -9.95
N LEU A 46 7.88 -0.82 -10.50
CA LEU A 46 7.90 0.43 -9.75
C LEU A 46 6.89 1.39 -10.35
N THR A 47 6.12 2.07 -9.51
CA THR A 47 5.21 3.13 -9.94
C THR A 47 5.83 4.50 -9.71
N GLN A 48 5.54 5.43 -10.61
CA GLN A 48 5.79 6.85 -10.43
C GLN A 48 4.47 7.61 -10.31
N LYS A 49 4.41 8.57 -9.45
CA LYS A 49 3.16 9.32 -9.17
C LYS A 49 2.55 9.97 -10.41
N SER A 50 3.34 10.25 -11.42
CA SER A 50 2.90 10.78 -12.72
C SER A 50 2.07 9.81 -13.56
N GLY A 51 2.02 8.54 -13.16
CA GLY A 51 1.20 7.51 -13.80
C GLY A 51 2.00 6.39 -14.44
N GLU A 52 3.32 6.46 -14.46
CA GLU A 52 4.13 5.41 -15.08
C GLU A 52 4.19 4.17 -14.22
N ILE A 53 4.14 3.02 -14.90
CA ILE A 53 4.43 1.70 -14.35
C ILE A 53 5.71 1.21 -15.04
N LEU A 54 6.79 1.14 -14.29
CA LEU A 54 8.11 0.78 -14.78
C LEU A 54 8.47 -0.64 -14.37
N LYS A 55 9.01 -1.43 -15.29
CA LYS A 55 9.78 -2.64 -14.99
C LYS A 55 11.25 -2.27 -14.98
N ILE A 56 11.96 -2.69 -13.95
CA ILE A 56 13.38 -2.38 -13.75
C ILE A 56 14.14 -3.70 -13.61
N ASP A 57 15.13 -3.89 -14.46
CA ASP A 57 16.14 -4.94 -14.32
C ASP A 57 17.27 -4.43 -13.43
N LEU A 58 17.46 -5.07 -12.29
CA LEU A 58 18.48 -4.68 -11.30
C LEU A 58 19.91 -5.04 -11.71
N THR A 59 20.07 -5.95 -12.67
CA THR A 59 21.38 -6.36 -13.19
C THR A 59 21.85 -5.43 -14.29
N THR A 60 21.02 -5.25 -15.31
CA THR A 60 21.35 -4.41 -16.49
C THR A 60 21.09 -2.93 -16.28
N LYS A 61 20.28 -2.58 -15.27
CA LYS A 61 19.75 -1.24 -14.98
C LYS A 61 18.81 -0.72 -16.08
N GLU A 62 18.31 -1.60 -16.91
CA GLU A 62 17.30 -1.25 -17.91
C GLU A 62 15.98 -0.87 -17.23
N VAL A 63 15.34 0.17 -17.74
CA VAL A 63 14.03 0.65 -17.29
C VAL A 63 13.09 0.64 -18.47
N LYS A 64 12.03 -0.16 -18.37
CA LYS A 64 10.98 -0.26 -19.38
C LYS A 64 9.67 0.30 -18.85
N ASN A 65 9.04 1.21 -19.59
CA ASN A 65 7.71 1.70 -19.25
C ASN A 65 6.63 0.77 -19.83
N TYR A 66 5.62 0.49 -19.01
CA TYR A 66 4.43 -0.28 -19.38
C TYR A 66 3.25 0.68 -19.61
N PRO A 67 2.94 1.05 -20.85
CA PRO A 67 1.86 1.98 -21.16
C PRO A 67 0.50 1.39 -20.81
N HIS A 68 -0.40 2.24 -20.35
CA HIS A 68 -1.77 1.87 -19.96
C HIS A 68 -2.75 3.02 -20.24
N ASN A 69 -4.05 2.74 -20.11
CA ASN A 69 -5.13 3.70 -20.35
C ASN A 69 -5.92 4.06 -19.08
N LEU A 70 -5.36 3.81 -17.89
CA LEU A 70 -5.97 4.18 -16.62
C LEU A 70 -6.05 5.72 -16.49
N LYS A 71 -7.18 6.21 -15.98
CA LYS A 71 -7.43 7.65 -15.77
C LYS A 71 -6.78 8.13 -14.48
N VAL A 72 -5.45 8.16 -14.45
CA VAL A 72 -4.68 8.61 -13.30
C VAL A 72 -4.74 10.13 -13.20
N VAL A 73 -5.12 10.65 -12.03
CA VAL A 73 -5.03 12.09 -11.75
C VAL A 73 -3.58 12.53 -11.76
N GLN A 74 -3.32 13.69 -12.37
CA GLN A 74 -1.97 14.29 -12.36
C GLN A 74 -1.47 14.50 -10.92
N PRO A 75 -0.17 14.29 -10.65
CA PRO A 75 0.36 14.31 -9.30
C PRO A 75 0.14 15.65 -8.61
N HIS A 76 -0.78 15.68 -7.67
CA HIS A 76 -1.06 16.83 -6.82
C HIS A 76 -1.10 16.35 -5.37
N TRP A 77 -0.25 16.92 -4.50
CA TRP A 77 -0.11 16.50 -3.08
C TRP A 77 0.15 14.98 -2.96
N GLN A 78 -0.86 14.23 -2.53
CA GLN A 78 -0.79 12.79 -2.31
C GLN A 78 -1.33 11.97 -3.50
N ALA A 79 -1.99 12.61 -4.49
CA ALA A 79 -2.59 11.95 -5.65
C ALA A 79 -1.57 11.41 -6.65
N GLY A 80 -2.03 10.56 -7.56
CA GLY A 80 -1.26 10.00 -8.67
C GLY A 80 -1.37 8.48 -8.76
N MET A 81 -0.46 7.84 -9.47
CA MET A 81 -0.24 6.39 -9.39
C MET A 81 0.42 6.09 -8.04
N LEU A 82 -0.05 5.06 -7.36
CA LEU A 82 0.33 4.78 -5.98
C LEU A 82 1.01 3.40 -5.89
N ASP A 83 0.43 2.43 -5.22
CA ASP A 83 1.09 1.17 -4.99
C ASP A 83 1.04 0.21 -6.16
N VAL A 84 1.95 -0.74 -6.16
CA VAL A 84 2.02 -1.84 -7.12
C VAL A 84 2.38 -3.12 -6.40
N ILE A 85 1.74 -4.21 -6.78
CA ILE A 85 2.10 -5.56 -6.36
C ILE A 85 2.03 -6.51 -7.55
N TYR A 86 3.03 -7.38 -7.66
CA TYR A 86 3.08 -8.45 -8.65
C TYR A 86 2.74 -9.77 -7.98
N GLU A 87 1.83 -10.53 -8.57
CA GLU A 87 1.36 -11.81 -8.05
C GLU A 87 1.02 -12.76 -9.21
N ASP A 88 1.75 -13.86 -9.33
CA ASP A 88 1.46 -14.96 -10.28
C ASP A 88 1.28 -14.52 -11.75
N GLY A 89 2.15 -13.67 -12.27
CA GLY A 89 2.06 -13.18 -13.64
C GLY A 89 1.13 -11.99 -13.84
N GLU A 90 0.50 -11.51 -12.80
CA GLU A 90 -0.41 -10.37 -12.82
C GLU A 90 0.15 -9.20 -12.03
N ILE A 91 -0.24 -8.01 -12.40
CA ILE A 91 0.10 -6.79 -11.67
C ILE A 91 -1.17 -6.12 -11.15
N PHE A 92 -1.13 -5.69 -9.91
CA PHE A 92 -2.19 -4.90 -9.31
C PHE A 92 -1.63 -3.54 -8.95
N VAL A 93 -2.34 -2.49 -9.33
CA VAL A 93 -1.94 -1.11 -9.02
C VAL A 93 -3.08 -0.37 -8.35
N SER A 94 -2.75 0.39 -7.32
CA SER A 94 -3.67 1.37 -6.76
C SER A 94 -3.33 2.76 -7.28
N TYR A 95 -4.35 3.57 -7.50
CA TYR A 95 -4.15 4.90 -8.05
C TYR A 95 -5.30 5.84 -7.69
N THR A 96 -5.02 7.12 -7.80
CA THR A 96 -6.06 8.16 -7.73
C THR A 96 -6.69 8.26 -9.10
N GLU A 97 -7.92 7.80 -9.23
CA GLU A 97 -8.68 7.85 -10.47
C GLU A 97 -9.40 9.18 -10.63
N ASP A 98 -9.31 9.77 -11.82
CA ASP A 98 -10.13 10.89 -12.23
C ASP A 98 -11.58 10.42 -12.51
N ARG A 99 -12.54 10.96 -11.76
CA ARG A 99 -13.95 10.63 -11.85
C ARG A 99 -14.78 11.72 -12.55
N GLY A 100 -14.11 12.74 -13.09
CA GLY A 100 -14.77 13.93 -13.63
C GLY A 100 -15.28 14.88 -12.53
N ASP A 101 -15.66 16.11 -12.92
CA ASP A 101 -16.18 17.14 -12.01
C ASP A 101 -15.31 17.37 -10.77
N ASP A 102 -13.99 17.38 -10.95
CA ASP A 102 -12.97 17.52 -9.88
C ASP A 102 -13.05 16.45 -8.77
N LYS A 103 -13.78 15.37 -9.00
CA LYS A 103 -13.87 14.23 -8.07
C LYS A 103 -12.81 13.20 -8.37
N THR A 104 -12.35 12.56 -7.30
CA THR A 104 -11.36 11.48 -7.37
C THR A 104 -11.77 10.28 -6.55
N SER A 105 -11.29 9.08 -6.95
CA SER A 105 -11.47 7.82 -6.23
C SER A 105 -10.12 7.19 -5.94
N THR A 106 -10.00 6.44 -4.84
CA THR A 106 -8.96 5.42 -4.72
C THR A 106 -9.45 4.20 -5.48
N SER A 107 -8.74 3.83 -6.53
CA SER A 107 -9.11 2.75 -7.42
C SER A 107 -7.99 1.73 -7.52
N ILE A 108 -8.34 0.49 -7.84
CA ILE A 108 -7.40 -0.61 -8.03
C ILE A 108 -7.63 -1.19 -9.41
N ALA A 109 -6.56 -1.32 -10.18
CA ALA A 109 -6.58 -2.00 -11.47
C ALA A 109 -5.73 -3.26 -11.41
N ARG A 110 -6.13 -4.25 -12.22
CA ARG A 110 -5.44 -5.52 -12.49
C ARG A 110 -4.92 -5.52 -13.91
N GLY A 111 -3.66 -5.82 -14.09
CA GLY A 111 -3.01 -5.94 -15.40
C GLY A 111 -2.52 -7.36 -15.66
N PHE A 112 -2.73 -7.83 -16.88
CA PHE A 112 -2.22 -9.11 -17.38
C PHE A 112 -1.01 -8.85 -18.26
N ILE A 113 0.07 -9.56 -18.01
CA ILE A 113 1.33 -9.35 -18.71
C ILE A 113 1.56 -10.51 -19.68
N GLU A 114 1.67 -10.20 -20.96
CA GLU A 114 1.99 -11.12 -22.02
C GLU A 114 3.04 -10.51 -22.95
N ASN A 115 4.01 -11.31 -23.37
CA ASN A 115 5.08 -10.85 -24.27
C ASN A 115 5.75 -9.55 -23.78
N ASP A 116 5.96 -9.46 -22.46
CA ASP A 116 6.62 -8.33 -21.79
C ASP A 116 5.92 -6.96 -22.02
N SER A 117 4.59 -6.99 -22.06
CA SER A 117 3.72 -5.81 -22.12
C SER A 117 2.35 -6.09 -21.48
N PHE A 118 1.54 -5.06 -21.26
CA PHE A 118 0.15 -5.31 -20.85
C PHE A 118 -0.65 -5.81 -22.05
N SER A 119 -1.20 -7.03 -21.94
CA SER A 119 -2.23 -7.53 -22.84
C SER A 119 -3.61 -6.94 -22.47
N LYS A 120 -3.85 -6.71 -21.18
CA LYS A 120 -5.05 -6.12 -20.65
C LYS A 120 -4.72 -5.45 -19.32
N ILE A 121 -5.28 -4.27 -19.07
CA ILE A 121 -5.37 -3.67 -17.74
C ILE A 121 -6.79 -3.15 -17.52
N GLU A 122 -7.41 -3.52 -16.40
CA GLU A 122 -8.79 -3.20 -16.09
C GLU A 122 -8.96 -2.76 -14.64
N ASN A 123 -9.91 -1.85 -14.41
CA ASN A 123 -10.28 -1.43 -13.07
C ASN A 123 -11.13 -2.52 -12.41
N ILE A 124 -10.72 -3.00 -11.24
CA ILE A 124 -11.41 -4.05 -10.46
C ILE A 124 -12.07 -3.52 -9.21
N PHE A 125 -11.71 -2.31 -8.74
CA PHE A 125 -12.27 -1.73 -7.53
C PHE A 125 -12.24 -0.19 -7.57
N GLN A 126 -13.28 0.42 -6.99
CA GLN A 126 -13.41 1.87 -6.83
C GLN A 126 -14.03 2.19 -5.46
N SER A 127 -13.36 3.02 -4.67
CA SER A 127 -13.78 3.33 -3.29
C SER A 127 -14.94 4.32 -3.15
N GLY A 128 -15.53 4.76 -4.23
CA GLY A 128 -16.41 5.92 -4.26
C GLY A 128 -15.62 7.20 -4.57
N SER A 129 -16.29 8.30 -4.82
CA SER A 129 -15.68 9.55 -5.28
C SER A 129 -15.79 10.68 -4.25
N SER A 130 -14.77 11.55 -4.23
CA SER A 130 -14.68 12.70 -3.33
C SER A 130 -13.97 13.87 -4.00
N TRP A 131 -14.32 15.11 -3.63
CA TRP A 131 -13.58 16.31 -4.00
C TRP A 131 -12.32 16.54 -3.16
N ASN A 132 -12.17 15.88 -2.01
CA ASN A 132 -11.00 16.05 -1.18
C ASN A 132 -9.76 15.38 -1.76
N ASN A 133 -8.65 16.10 -1.76
CA ASN A 133 -7.38 15.69 -2.38
C ASN A 133 -6.33 15.23 -1.35
N ILE A 134 -6.77 14.53 -0.29
CA ILE A 134 -5.91 13.98 0.77
C ILE A 134 -6.35 12.57 1.15
N HIS A 135 -5.46 11.84 1.84
CA HIS A 135 -5.71 10.57 2.50
C HIS A 135 -6.28 9.48 1.56
N TRP A 136 -5.54 9.08 0.55
CA TRP A 136 -5.94 7.96 -0.32
C TRP A 136 -5.67 6.59 0.28
N GLY A 137 -4.74 6.47 1.27
CA GLY A 137 -4.27 5.17 1.76
C GLY A 137 -3.48 4.45 0.70
N SER A 138 -4.10 3.47 0.02
CA SER A 138 -3.69 2.85 -1.25
C SER A 138 -2.62 1.77 -1.17
N ARG A 139 -2.22 1.29 0.00
CA ARG A 139 -1.30 0.15 0.09
C ARG A 139 -2.00 -1.15 -0.25
N LEU A 140 -1.29 -2.00 -0.98
CA LEU A 140 -1.73 -3.32 -1.44
C LEU A 140 -0.91 -4.42 -0.77
N MET A 141 -1.53 -5.58 -0.54
CA MET A 141 -0.87 -6.77 -0.03
C MET A 141 -1.67 -8.00 -0.41
N PHE A 142 -0.99 -9.06 -0.86
CA PHE A 142 -1.59 -10.39 -1.01
C PHE A 142 -1.37 -11.23 0.24
N LYS A 143 -2.42 -11.96 0.63
CA LYS A 143 -2.36 -13.02 1.63
C LYS A 143 -3.38 -14.08 1.27
N ASP A 144 -2.96 -15.34 1.20
CA ASP A 144 -3.82 -16.50 0.92
C ASP A 144 -4.62 -16.36 -0.39
N GLY A 145 -4.02 -15.76 -1.43
CA GLY A 145 -4.63 -15.52 -2.74
C GLY A 145 -5.65 -14.37 -2.78
N LEU A 146 -5.83 -13.63 -1.68
CA LEU A 146 -6.73 -12.48 -1.58
C LEU A 146 -5.96 -11.17 -1.52
N LEU A 147 -6.50 -10.14 -2.15
CA LEU A 147 -5.94 -8.80 -2.18
C LEU A 147 -6.50 -7.97 -1.02
N TYR A 148 -5.63 -7.50 -0.15
CA TYR A 148 -5.91 -6.51 0.87
C TYR A 148 -5.49 -5.15 0.39
N ALA A 149 -6.36 -4.15 0.55
CA ALA A 149 -6.05 -2.79 0.16
C ALA A 149 -6.53 -1.77 1.21
N SER A 150 -5.70 -0.78 1.48
CA SER A 150 -6.04 0.28 2.41
C SER A 150 -6.64 1.48 1.69
N ILE A 151 -7.74 2.00 2.21
CA ILE A 151 -8.43 3.19 1.71
C ILE A 151 -8.41 4.26 2.80
N GLY A 152 -7.97 5.46 2.47
CA GLY A 152 -7.98 6.59 3.40
C GLY A 152 -9.37 7.22 3.55
N GLU A 153 -9.59 7.96 4.66
CA GLU A 153 -10.88 8.57 4.99
C GLU A 153 -11.16 9.88 4.23
N ARG A 154 -10.24 10.31 3.36
CA ARG A 154 -10.38 11.45 2.46
C ARG A 154 -10.66 12.78 3.19
N GLY A 155 -10.23 12.91 4.47
CA GLY A 155 -10.49 14.09 5.31
C GLY A 155 -11.86 14.10 6.01
N TYR A 156 -12.64 13.03 5.86
CA TYR A 156 -13.97 12.90 6.50
C TYR A 156 -13.89 11.94 7.70
N GLY A 157 -13.21 12.33 8.78
CA GLY A 157 -12.85 11.43 9.89
C GLY A 157 -13.97 10.51 10.39
N SER A 158 -15.20 10.99 10.52
CA SER A 158 -16.36 10.20 10.99
C SER A 158 -16.75 9.08 10.02
N VAL A 159 -16.53 9.26 8.71
CA VAL A 159 -16.89 8.26 7.70
C VAL A 159 -16.08 6.96 7.83
N ALA A 160 -14.97 7.01 8.55
CA ALA A 160 -14.17 5.81 8.82
C ALA A 160 -14.94 4.75 9.65
N GLN A 161 -16.01 5.15 10.33
CA GLN A 161 -16.90 4.25 11.08
C GLN A 161 -18.18 3.86 10.32
N ASP A 162 -18.45 4.48 9.15
CA ASP A 162 -19.65 4.23 8.36
C ASP A 162 -19.52 2.91 7.58
N PRO A 163 -20.39 1.90 7.83
CA PRO A 163 -20.34 0.62 7.14
C PRO A 163 -20.71 0.68 5.65
N THR A 164 -21.34 1.77 5.21
CA THR A 164 -21.79 1.97 3.83
C THR A 164 -20.80 2.75 2.97
N SER A 165 -19.60 3.02 3.51
CA SER A 165 -18.54 3.76 2.83
C SER A 165 -17.21 2.99 2.88
N TYR A 166 -16.46 3.00 1.78
CA TYR A 166 -15.09 2.45 1.78
C TYR A 166 -14.05 3.41 2.36
N PHE A 167 -14.40 4.66 2.64
CA PHE A 167 -13.44 5.63 3.17
C PHE A 167 -13.02 5.28 4.60
N GLY A 168 -11.71 5.27 4.85
CA GLY A 168 -11.13 4.90 6.13
C GLY A 168 -11.22 3.41 6.47
N LYS A 169 -11.10 2.56 5.46
CA LYS A 169 -11.22 1.11 5.56
C LYS A 169 -9.97 0.37 5.06
N MET A 170 -9.82 -0.84 5.51
CA MET A 170 -9.15 -1.89 4.76
C MET A 170 -10.20 -2.76 4.10
N ILE A 171 -10.06 -3.01 2.83
CA ILE A 171 -10.87 -3.97 2.08
C ILE A 171 -10.09 -5.26 1.85
N ARG A 172 -10.82 -6.36 1.68
CA ARG A 172 -10.30 -7.66 1.23
C ARG A 172 -11.16 -8.16 0.08
N ILE A 173 -10.53 -8.39 -1.07
CA ILE A 173 -11.22 -8.77 -2.31
C ILE A 173 -10.49 -9.91 -3.02
N ASN A 174 -11.21 -10.63 -3.87
CA ASN A 174 -10.66 -11.56 -4.84
C ASN A 174 -9.85 -10.81 -5.92
N LYS A 175 -9.04 -11.53 -6.70
CA LYS A 175 -8.28 -10.95 -7.83
C LYS A 175 -9.16 -10.27 -8.89
N ASP A 176 -10.45 -10.59 -8.96
CA ASP A 176 -11.43 -9.99 -9.86
C ASP A 176 -12.22 -8.81 -9.27
N GLY A 177 -11.90 -8.43 -8.02
CA GLY A 177 -12.55 -7.34 -7.31
C GLY A 177 -13.80 -7.73 -6.52
N THR A 178 -14.28 -8.97 -6.60
CA THR A 178 -15.45 -9.43 -5.83
C THR A 178 -15.12 -9.66 -4.37
N ALA A 179 -16.10 -9.51 -3.49
CA ALA A 179 -15.94 -9.75 -2.06
C ALA A 179 -15.87 -11.27 -1.75
N PRO A 180 -14.89 -11.75 -0.97
CA PRO A 180 -14.89 -13.09 -0.43
C PRO A 180 -16.06 -13.33 0.54
N LYS A 181 -16.67 -14.51 0.48
CA LYS A 181 -17.82 -14.85 1.33
C LYS A 181 -17.48 -14.91 2.83
N ASP A 182 -16.22 -15.12 3.17
CA ASP A 182 -15.70 -15.18 4.54
C ASP A 182 -15.15 -13.84 5.06
N ASN A 183 -15.46 -12.72 4.38
CA ASN A 183 -15.18 -11.40 4.92
C ASN A 183 -15.99 -11.17 6.22
N PRO A 184 -15.43 -10.42 7.18
CA PRO A 184 -16.04 -10.25 8.50
C PRO A 184 -17.49 -9.74 8.48
N TYR A 185 -17.84 -8.98 7.46
CA TYR A 185 -19.15 -8.31 7.34
C TYR A 185 -19.97 -8.78 6.13
N SER A 186 -19.51 -9.78 5.38
CA SER A 186 -20.13 -10.24 4.13
C SER A 186 -21.57 -10.73 4.26
N MET A 187 -21.98 -11.13 5.46
CA MET A 187 -23.34 -11.62 5.76
C MET A 187 -24.23 -10.53 6.36
N ASN A 188 -23.77 -9.30 6.48
CA ASN A 188 -24.54 -8.19 7.02
C ASN A 188 -24.97 -7.26 5.88
N GLU A 189 -26.26 -7.21 5.58
CA GLU A 189 -26.84 -6.43 4.48
C GLU A 189 -26.63 -4.90 4.62
N ASP A 190 -26.38 -4.41 5.83
CA ASP A 190 -26.10 -3.01 6.10
C ASP A 190 -24.63 -2.62 5.85
N TRP A 191 -23.77 -3.57 5.48
CA TRP A 191 -22.33 -3.37 5.29
C TRP A 191 -21.92 -3.65 3.85
N LEU A 192 -20.92 -2.86 3.38
CA LEU A 192 -20.24 -3.20 2.15
C LEU A 192 -19.41 -4.47 2.34
N PRO A 193 -19.63 -5.52 1.53
CA PRO A 193 -19.10 -6.86 1.79
C PRO A 193 -17.59 -6.98 1.64
N GLU A 194 -16.93 -6.03 0.95
CA GLU A 194 -15.50 -5.97 0.78
C GLU A 194 -14.76 -5.47 2.03
N ILE A 195 -15.46 -4.86 2.98
CA ILE A 195 -14.85 -4.30 4.19
C ILE A 195 -14.27 -5.41 5.07
N TYR A 196 -12.98 -5.27 5.38
CA TYR A 196 -12.26 -6.14 6.30
C TYR A 196 -12.01 -5.46 7.66
N GLN A 197 -11.65 -4.17 7.66
CA GLN A 197 -11.40 -3.38 8.87
C GLN A 197 -11.87 -1.94 8.68
N ILE A 198 -12.36 -1.32 9.74
CA ILE A 198 -12.83 0.07 9.79
C ILE A 198 -11.94 0.94 10.68
N GLY A 199 -12.16 2.27 10.67
CA GLY A 199 -11.55 3.20 11.61
C GLY A 199 -10.16 3.67 11.22
N LEU A 200 -9.78 3.55 9.96
CA LEU A 200 -8.49 3.98 9.46
C LEU A 200 -8.54 5.44 8.97
N ARG A 201 -7.46 6.18 9.18
CA ARG A 201 -7.34 7.56 8.68
C ARG A 201 -6.66 7.60 7.31
N ASN A 202 -5.37 7.34 7.26
CA ASN A 202 -4.57 7.34 6.04
C ASN A 202 -3.48 6.27 6.14
N PRO A 203 -3.83 4.99 5.98
CA PRO A 203 -2.88 3.90 6.10
C PRO A 203 -1.97 3.85 4.87
N GLN A 204 -0.68 4.05 5.07
CA GLN A 204 0.35 4.06 4.02
C GLN A 204 1.41 2.98 4.20
N GLY A 205 1.16 2.01 5.06
CA GLY A 205 1.96 0.82 5.24
C GLY A 205 1.08 -0.37 5.59
N ILE A 206 1.25 -1.46 4.89
CA ILE A 206 0.68 -2.78 5.16
C ILE A 206 1.80 -3.80 5.04
N MET A 207 1.86 -4.75 5.95
CA MET A 207 2.80 -5.87 5.85
C MET A 207 2.29 -7.08 6.62
N LEU A 208 2.69 -8.27 6.19
CA LEU A 208 2.58 -9.49 6.99
C LEU A 208 3.73 -9.55 8.00
N TYR A 209 3.43 -9.98 9.21
CA TYR A 209 4.48 -10.30 10.17
C TYR A 209 5.22 -11.56 9.71
N PRO A 210 6.57 -11.56 9.71
CA PRO A 210 7.34 -12.74 9.35
C PRO A 210 6.95 -13.93 10.23
N ASN A 211 6.60 -15.05 9.63
CA ASN A 211 6.16 -16.30 10.25
C ASN A 211 4.73 -16.31 10.82
N ASP A 212 3.92 -15.31 10.51
CA ASP A 212 2.59 -15.19 11.10
C ASP A 212 1.49 -14.82 10.12
N SER A 213 0.29 -15.02 10.58
CA SER A 213 -0.93 -14.63 9.89
C SER A 213 -1.36 -13.20 10.17
N GLU A 214 -0.62 -12.46 11.02
CA GLU A 214 -1.01 -11.12 11.44
C GLU A 214 -0.66 -10.05 10.40
N ILE A 215 -1.61 -9.14 10.19
CA ILE A 215 -1.46 -8.00 9.28
C ILE A 215 -1.16 -6.75 10.10
N PHE A 216 -0.01 -6.12 9.84
CA PHE A 216 0.36 -4.84 10.42
C PHE A 216 -0.01 -3.70 9.49
N ILE A 217 -0.67 -2.68 10.04
CA ILE A 217 -1.04 -1.47 9.32
C ILE A 217 -0.39 -0.27 9.98
N LYS A 218 0.39 0.47 9.21
CA LYS A 218 0.86 1.79 9.62
C LYS A 218 -0.15 2.85 9.18
N ASN A 219 -0.90 3.35 10.14
CA ASN A 219 -1.86 4.42 9.94
C ASN A 219 -1.22 5.78 10.25
N HIS A 220 -1.30 6.73 9.34
CA HIS A 220 -0.82 8.09 9.55
C HIS A 220 -1.82 8.84 10.43
N ARG A 221 -1.57 8.87 11.75
CA ARG A 221 -2.43 9.53 12.74
C ARG A 221 -1.69 10.75 13.28
N LEU A 222 -2.30 11.91 13.25
CA LEU A 222 -1.93 13.02 14.14
C LEU A 222 -2.14 12.54 15.57
N LEU A 223 -1.17 12.81 16.46
CA LEU A 223 -1.20 12.44 17.88
C LEU A 223 -2.62 12.49 18.43
N ALA A 224 -3.03 11.43 19.11
CA ALA A 224 -4.29 11.36 19.84
C ALA A 224 -4.31 12.46 20.92
N ARG A 225 -4.86 13.59 20.56
CA ARG A 225 -5.57 14.47 21.49
C ARG A 225 -7.01 14.36 21.03
N ASP A 226 -7.87 14.00 21.93
CA ASP A 226 -9.32 13.86 21.80
C ASP A 226 -9.78 12.41 21.46
N LEU A 227 -9.72 11.62 22.50
CA LEU A 227 -10.76 10.63 22.83
C LEU A 227 -11.38 11.07 24.15
#